data_f628a3faafd6409890b01388b29df32e
#
_entry.id   f628a3faafd6409890b01388b29df32e
#
_cell.length_a   1.000
_cell.length_b   1.000
_cell.length_c   1.000
_cell.angle_alpha   90.00
_cell.angle_beta   90.00
_cell.angle_gamma   90.00
#
_symmetry.space_group_name_H-M   'P 1'
#
loop_
_entity.id
_entity.type
_entity.pdbx_description
1 polymer ?
#
loop_
_entity_poly.entity_id
_entity_poly.type
_entity_poly.pdbx_seq_one_letter_code
_entity_poly.pdbx_strand_id
1 'polypeptide(L)'
;MGLSAHNKDLMTDRRTFFSAAAAAAAAATATPLAVAAQAAPRQPLLMPRRLQPGDTVALINPSAAVYERQPYEVAHDTLKALGFKVKEAPHLRARRGQFAGTDAQRASDVNAMFADPQVHGILALTGGSGGNRILPLLDYELIRRHPKFLGGFSDITALINAVHARTGLVTFHAPVGVSEWNDFSVSHFRAAVMAGESPTLRNPKSNEDALAPKSNRTFTVRGGKAQGPLVG
;
A
#
# COMPACT_ATOMS: atom_id res chain seq x y z
N MET A 1 77.61 -22.18 17.49
CA MET A 1 77.41 -20.74 17.55
C MET A 1 76.13 -20.51 16.79
N GLY A 2 74.98 -20.45 17.39
CA GLY A 2 74.41 -19.50 18.29
C GLY A 2 73.70 -18.45 17.51
N LEU A 3 72.37 -18.53 17.43
CA LEU A 3 71.47 -17.56 18.04
C LEU A 3 70.04 -17.82 17.60
N SER A 4 69.32 -18.38 18.56
CA SER A 4 67.86 -18.30 18.61
C SER A 4 67.47 -16.89 19.01
N ALA A 5 66.55 -16.32 18.32
CA ALA A 5 65.79 -15.17 18.84
C ALA A 5 64.29 -15.42 18.68
N HIS A 6 63.68 -15.57 19.79
CA HIS A 6 62.25 -15.69 20.06
C HIS A 6 61.42 -14.57 19.44
N ASN A 7 60.43 -14.95 18.70
CA ASN A 7 59.27 -14.10 18.50
C ASN A 7 58.10 -14.68 19.31
N LYS A 8 58.06 -14.31 20.58
CA LYS A 8 56.90 -14.43 21.45
C LYS A 8 56.42 -13.01 21.64
N ASP A 9 55.12 -12.86 21.53
CA ASP A 9 54.29 -11.74 21.92
C ASP A 9 53.58 -11.03 20.78
N LEU A 10 52.55 -11.69 20.29
CA LEU A 10 51.38 -11.03 19.69
C LEU A 10 50.18 -12.03 19.67
N MET A 11 50.01 -12.73 20.80
CA MET A 11 48.71 -13.36 21.07
C MET A 11 47.98 -12.49 22.05
N THR A 12 47.22 -11.52 21.49
CA THR A 12 46.23 -10.79 22.30
C THR A 12 45.20 -11.79 22.76
N ASP A 13 45.23 -12.05 24.06
CA ASP A 13 44.35 -13.03 24.71
C ASP A 13 42.89 -12.65 24.40
N ARG A 14 42.12 -13.63 23.96
CA ARG A 14 40.67 -13.48 23.66
C ARG A 14 39.91 -12.82 24.83
N ARG A 15 40.33 -13.05 26.06
CA ARG A 15 39.74 -12.43 27.25
C ARG A 15 39.96 -10.94 27.31
N THR A 16 41.12 -10.44 26.88
CA THR A 16 41.45 -9.01 26.81
C THR A 16 40.69 -8.32 25.72
N PHE A 17 40.45 -9.00 24.58
CA PHE A 17 39.64 -8.46 23.50
C PHE A 17 38.15 -8.32 23.90
N PHE A 18 37.58 -9.32 24.58
CA PHE A 18 36.22 -9.24 25.05
C PHE A 18 36.04 -8.25 26.24
N SER A 19 37.04 -8.04 27.07
CA SER A 19 37.00 -7.03 28.13
C SER A 19 37.04 -5.60 27.57
N ALA A 20 37.82 -5.37 26.53
CA ALA A 20 37.88 -4.07 25.85
C ALA A 20 36.58 -3.78 25.05
N ALA A 21 35.97 -4.80 24.42
CA ALA A 21 34.68 -4.67 23.75
C ALA A 21 33.52 -4.40 24.73
N ALA A 22 33.54 -5.00 25.92
CA ALA A 22 32.54 -4.76 26.96
C ALA A 22 32.63 -3.34 27.54
N ALA A 23 33.84 -2.79 27.71
CA ALA A 23 34.05 -1.41 28.17
C ALA A 23 33.62 -0.37 27.11
N ALA A 24 33.80 -0.66 25.82
CA ALA A 24 33.35 0.20 24.74
C ALA A 24 31.82 0.19 24.58
N ALA A 25 31.18 -0.94 24.87
CA ALA A 25 29.71 -1.06 24.84
C ALA A 25 29.03 -0.32 26.04
N ALA A 26 29.68 -0.23 27.19
CA ALA A 26 29.16 0.47 28.37
C ALA A 26 29.25 2.01 28.26
N ALA A 27 30.14 2.54 27.43
CA ALA A 27 30.26 3.99 27.20
C ALA A 27 29.27 4.54 26.15
N ALA A 28 28.56 3.65 25.42
CA ALA A 28 27.58 4.04 24.39
C ALA A 28 26.15 4.19 24.91
N THR A 29 25.89 4.07 26.22
CA THR A 29 24.54 4.07 26.80
C THR A 29 24.11 5.41 27.42
N ALA A 30 24.67 6.52 27.01
CA ALA A 30 24.27 7.79 27.59
C ALA A 30 24.18 8.91 26.57
N THR A 31 23.32 8.78 25.61
CA THR A 31 22.40 9.85 25.13
C THR A 31 21.42 9.21 24.15
N PRO A 32 20.11 9.16 24.40
CA PRO A 32 19.17 9.01 23.32
C PRO A 32 19.28 10.32 22.52
N LEU A 33 20.01 10.28 21.42
CA LEU A 33 19.77 11.22 20.33
C LEU A 33 18.32 10.94 19.91
N ALA A 34 17.39 11.62 20.59
CA ALA A 34 16.09 11.90 20.04
C ALA A 34 16.35 12.72 18.79
N VAL A 35 16.67 12.05 17.68
CA VAL A 35 16.45 12.61 16.35
C VAL A 35 14.95 12.82 16.32
N ALA A 36 14.52 14.00 16.76
CA ALA A 36 13.20 14.49 16.44
C ALA A 36 13.19 14.50 14.91
N ALA A 37 12.65 13.41 14.32
CA ALA A 37 12.32 13.40 12.92
C ALA A 37 11.39 14.59 12.77
N GLN A 38 11.91 15.69 12.25
CA GLN A 38 11.12 16.84 11.88
C GLN A 38 10.13 16.31 10.87
N ALA A 39 8.90 16.07 11.32
CA ALA A 39 7.83 15.66 10.45
C ALA A 39 7.76 16.71 9.34
N ALA A 40 8.08 16.31 8.12
CA ALA A 40 7.91 17.17 6.97
C ALA A 40 6.51 17.81 7.05
N PRO A 41 6.36 19.10 6.71
CA PRO A 41 5.07 19.77 6.79
C PRO A 41 4.04 18.92 6.06
N ARG A 42 3.02 18.45 6.80
CA ARG A 42 1.97 17.61 6.24
C ARG A 42 1.22 18.44 5.20
N GLN A 43 1.13 17.94 4.00
CA GLN A 43 0.27 18.53 2.96
C GLN A 43 -1.17 18.63 3.51
N PRO A 44 -1.91 19.72 3.23
CA PRO A 44 -3.32 19.79 3.56
C PRO A 44 -4.05 18.58 2.98
N LEU A 45 -4.93 17.97 3.79
CA LEU A 45 -5.71 16.81 3.33
C LEU A 45 -6.65 17.25 2.22
N LEU A 46 -6.62 16.50 1.12
CA LEU A 46 -7.47 16.68 -0.03
C LEU A 46 -8.47 15.52 -0.09
N MET A 47 -9.73 15.80 0.21
CA MET A 47 -10.79 14.79 0.21
C MET A 47 -11.33 14.59 -1.21
N PRO A 48 -11.35 13.37 -1.74
CA PRO A 48 -12.02 13.12 -3.00
C PRO A 48 -13.53 13.24 -2.84
N ARG A 49 -14.24 13.52 -3.93
CA ARG A 49 -15.69 13.47 -3.97
C ARG A 49 -16.18 12.05 -3.66
N ARG A 50 -17.26 11.93 -2.91
CA ARG A 50 -17.95 10.66 -2.67
C ARG A 50 -18.47 10.09 -3.99
N LEU A 51 -18.34 8.78 -4.17
CA LEU A 51 -18.94 8.11 -5.32
C LEU A 51 -20.45 7.97 -5.16
N GLN A 52 -21.18 8.17 -6.27
CA GLN A 52 -22.63 8.03 -6.32
C GLN A 52 -23.01 6.96 -7.35
N PRO A 53 -24.18 6.31 -7.20
CA PRO A 53 -24.72 5.46 -8.26
C PRO A 53 -24.78 6.22 -9.59
N GLY A 54 -24.36 5.57 -10.68
CA GLY A 54 -24.22 6.18 -12.01
C GLY A 54 -22.86 6.83 -12.32
N ASP A 55 -22.02 7.02 -11.29
CA ASP A 55 -20.64 7.49 -11.51
C ASP A 55 -19.80 6.48 -12.32
N THR A 56 -18.80 6.98 -13.02
CA THR A 56 -17.84 6.15 -13.74
C THR A 56 -16.63 5.86 -12.86
N VAL A 57 -16.37 4.58 -12.62
CA VAL A 57 -15.15 4.10 -11.95
C VAL A 57 -14.23 3.50 -13.01
N ALA A 58 -13.00 4.00 -13.08
CA ALA A 58 -11.98 3.46 -13.97
C ALA A 58 -11.28 2.27 -13.33
N LEU A 59 -11.07 1.21 -14.11
CA LEU A 59 -10.19 0.10 -13.78
C LEU A 59 -8.80 0.38 -14.35
N ILE A 60 -7.79 0.34 -13.49
CA ILE A 60 -6.37 0.41 -13.84
C ILE A 60 -5.68 -0.88 -13.42
N ASN A 61 -4.55 -1.20 -14.06
CA ASN A 61 -3.72 -2.32 -13.63
C ASN A 61 -2.25 -1.88 -13.49
N PRO A 62 -1.88 -1.23 -12.38
CA PRO A 62 -0.55 -0.64 -12.22
C PRO A 62 0.53 -1.65 -11.80
N SER A 63 0.18 -2.93 -11.65
CA SER A 63 1.00 -3.96 -11.03
C SER A 63 1.18 -5.19 -11.92
N ALA A 64 0.72 -6.36 -11.47
CA ALA A 64 0.89 -7.61 -12.20
C ALA A 64 -0.10 -7.79 -13.35
N ALA A 65 0.33 -8.50 -14.39
CA ALA A 65 -0.56 -8.90 -15.49
C ALA A 65 -1.62 -9.90 -15.02
N VAL A 66 -2.83 -9.76 -15.56
CA VAL A 66 -3.89 -10.75 -15.44
C VAL A 66 -4.01 -11.48 -16.77
N TYR A 67 -3.90 -12.80 -16.75
CA TYR A 67 -3.83 -13.60 -17.98
C TYR A 67 -5.18 -14.16 -18.42
N GLU A 68 -6.07 -14.34 -17.47
CA GLU A 68 -7.40 -14.93 -17.67
C GLU A 68 -8.43 -13.84 -17.96
N ARG A 69 -9.53 -14.22 -18.61
CA ARG A 69 -10.62 -13.31 -18.93
C ARG A 69 -11.54 -13.07 -17.72
N GLN A 70 -11.82 -14.13 -16.96
CA GLN A 70 -12.76 -14.11 -15.86
C GLN A 70 -12.51 -13.01 -14.82
N PRO A 71 -11.26 -12.73 -14.36
CA PRO A 71 -11.01 -11.65 -13.40
C PRO A 71 -11.47 -10.27 -13.86
N TYR A 72 -11.38 -9.98 -15.15
CA TYR A 72 -11.89 -8.71 -15.71
C TYR A 72 -13.42 -8.66 -15.67
N GLU A 73 -14.08 -9.76 -16.01
CA GLU A 73 -15.54 -9.88 -15.96
C GLU A 73 -16.06 -9.72 -14.54
N VAL A 74 -15.44 -10.39 -13.56
CA VAL A 74 -15.79 -10.26 -12.15
C VAL A 74 -15.64 -8.82 -11.67
N ALA A 75 -14.54 -8.13 -12.02
CA ALA A 75 -14.35 -6.74 -11.65
C ALA A 75 -15.41 -5.81 -12.25
N HIS A 76 -15.77 -6.03 -13.52
CA HIS A 76 -16.87 -5.30 -14.18
C HIS A 76 -18.21 -5.53 -13.52
N ASP A 77 -18.55 -6.78 -13.25
CA ASP A 77 -19.85 -7.14 -12.66
C ASP A 77 -19.96 -6.60 -11.22
N THR A 78 -18.88 -6.67 -10.46
CA THR A 78 -18.81 -6.09 -9.12
C THR A 78 -19.09 -4.59 -9.13
N LEU A 79 -18.39 -3.83 -9.98
CA LEU A 79 -18.59 -2.38 -10.06
C LEU A 79 -20.00 -2.02 -10.55
N LYS A 80 -20.54 -2.77 -11.51
CA LYS A 80 -21.93 -2.59 -11.95
C LYS A 80 -22.93 -2.90 -10.84
N ALA A 81 -22.71 -3.97 -10.06
CA ALA A 81 -23.57 -4.31 -8.92
C ALA A 81 -23.50 -3.28 -7.79
N LEU A 82 -22.39 -2.54 -7.68
CA LEU A 82 -22.28 -1.37 -6.80
C LEU A 82 -22.99 -0.12 -7.34
N GLY A 83 -23.46 -0.17 -8.61
CA GLY A 83 -24.18 0.92 -9.27
C GLY A 83 -23.32 1.82 -10.15
N PHE A 84 -22.08 1.45 -10.44
CA PHE A 84 -21.16 2.27 -11.24
C PHE A 84 -21.13 1.90 -12.71
N LYS A 85 -20.78 2.88 -13.55
CA LYS A 85 -20.31 2.66 -14.92
C LYS A 85 -18.83 2.31 -14.84
N VAL A 86 -18.37 1.38 -15.69
CA VAL A 86 -16.98 0.94 -15.71
C VAL A 86 -16.27 1.47 -16.95
N LYS A 87 -15.09 2.04 -16.76
CA LYS A 87 -14.17 2.45 -17.81
C LYS A 87 -12.86 1.69 -17.67
N GLU A 88 -12.43 0.98 -18.70
CA GLU A 88 -11.10 0.37 -18.70
C GLU A 88 -10.05 1.42 -19.13
N ALA A 89 -8.92 1.45 -18.41
CA ALA A 89 -7.76 2.20 -18.83
C ALA A 89 -7.17 1.61 -20.13
N PRO A 90 -6.53 2.42 -21.00
CA PRO A 90 -6.07 1.98 -22.32
C PRO A 90 -5.19 0.73 -22.32
N HIS A 91 -4.37 0.55 -21.30
CA HIS A 91 -3.45 -0.57 -21.20
C HIS A 91 -3.85 -1.58 -20.10
N LEU A 92 -5.09 -1.54 -19.61
CA LEU A 92 -5.58 -2.45 -18.53
C LEU A 92 -5.23 -3.92 -18.81
N ARG A 93 -5.28 -4.34 -20.07
CA ARG A 93 -5.05 -5.73 -20.51
C ARG A 93 -3.66 -5.96 -21.09
N ALA A 94 -2.75 -4.98 -21.00
CA ALA A 94 -1.40 -5.11 -21.52
C ALA A 94 -0.59 -6.11 -20.68
N ARG A 95 0.41 -6.72 -21.31
CA ARG A 95 1.25 -7.75 -20.69
C ARG A 95 2.70 -7.58 -21.12
N ARG A 96 3.60 -7.64 -20.14
CA ARG A 96 5.05 -7.68 -20.36
C ARG A 96 5.71 -8.53 -19.27
N GLY A 97 5.95 -9.81 -19.55
CA GLY A 97 6.32 -10.74 -18.50
C GLY A 97 5.26 -10.73 -17.41
N GLN A 98 5.65 -10.66 -16.15
CA GLN A 98 4.73 -10.64 -15.00
C GLN A 98 3.97 -9.31 -14.83
N PHE A 99 4.31 -8.24 -15.56
CA PHE A 99 3.71 -6.92 -15.38
C PHE A 99 2.58 -6.66 -16.37
N ALA A 100 1.64 -5.82 -15.99
CA ALA A 100 0.53 -5.34 -16.82
C ALA A 100 0.99 -4.27 -17.82
N GLY A 101 1.95 -4.60 -18.67
CA GLY A 101 2.58 -3.71 -19.62
C GLY A 101 3.90 -3.10 -19.13
N THR A 102 4.42 -2.13 -19.87
CA THR A 102 5.63 -1.38 -19.47
C THR A 102 5.35 -0.45 -18.30
N ASP A 103 6.39 0.00 -17.60
CA ASP A 103 6.25 1.00 -16.53
C ASP A 103 5.58 2.28 -17.05
N ALA A 104 5.94 2.73 -18.27
CA ALA A 104 5.35 3.89 -18.91
C ALA A 104 3.86 3.72 -19.22
N GLN A 105 3.43 2.56 -19.73
CA GLN A 105 2.02 2.27 -20.01
C GLN A 105 1.20 2.27 -18.72
N ARG A 106 1.67 1.59 -17.67
CA ARG A 106 0.98 1.53 -16.38
C ARG A 106 0.86 2.90 -15.71
N ALA A 107 1.93 3.71 -15.77
CA ALA A 107 1.90 5.08 -15.26
C ALA A 107 0.98 5.98 -16.08
N SER A 108 1.01 5.88 -17.43
CA SER A 108 0.15 6.66 -18.30
C SER A 108 -1.33 6.39 -18.04
N ASP A 109 -1.70 5.15 -17.75
CA ASP A 109 -3.07 4.78 -17.39
C ASP A 109 -3.52 5.47 -16.10
N VAL A 110 -2.68 5.48 -15.06
CA VAL A 110 -2.99 6.20 -13.82
C VAL A 110 -3.20 7.69 -14.11
N ASN A 111 -2.24 8.33 -14.78
CA ASN A 111 -2.31 9.75 -15.10
C ASN A 111 -3.54 10.09 -15.97
N ALA A 112 -3.81 9.27 -16.99
CA ALA A 112 -4.96 9.46 -17.89
C ALA A 112 -6.29 9.36 -17.14
N MET A 113 -6.45 8.40 -16.24
CA MET A 113 -7.70 8.26 -15.47
C MET A 113 -7.89 9.39 -14.46
N PHE A 114 -6.82 9.94 -13.91
CA PHE A 114 -6.93 11.17 -13.13
C PHE A 114 -7.28 12.39 -13.98
N ALA A 115 -6.73 12.52 -15.19
CA ALA A 115 -7.01 13.63 -16.09
C ALA A 115 -8.44 13.61 -16.66
N ASP A 116 -9.04 12.44 -16.83
CA ASP A 116 -10.32 12.26 -17.50
C ASP A 116 -11.49 12.82 -16.67
N PRO A 117 -12.19 13.87 -17.15
CA PRO A 117 -13.30 14.48 -16.42
C PRO A 117 -14.53 13.57 -16.28
N GLN A 118 -14.64 12.52 -17.08
CA GLN A 118 -15.73 11.54 -17.00
C GLN A 118 -15.49 10.48 -15.93
N VAL A 119 -14.26 10.34 -15.43
CA VAL A 119 -13.89 9.38 -14.40
C VAL A 119 -14.05 10.05 -13.02
N HIS A 120 -14.78 9.40 -12.13
CA HIS A 120 -15.10 9.87 -10.80
C HIS A 120 -14.32 9.12 -9.70
N GLY A 121 -13.89 7.91 -10.00
CA GLY A 121 -13.06 7.09 -9.13
C GLY A 121 -12.18 6.13 -9.91
N ILE A 122 -11.13 5.66 -9.27
CA ILE A 122 -10.13 4.78 -9.85
C ILE A 122 -9.95 3.60 -8.90
N LEU A 123 -10.12 2.38 -9.43
CA LEU A 123 -9.91 1.14 -8.69
C LEU A 123 -8.85 0.30 -9.40
N ALA A 124 -7.89 -0.22 -8.64
CA ALA A 124 -6.95 -1.18 -9.20
C ALA A 124 -7.64 -2.53 -9.46
N LEU A 125 -7.33 -3.14 -10.61
CA LEU A 125 -7.86 -4.46 -10.97
C LEU A 125 -7.30 -5.53 -10.03
N THR A 126 -5.99 -5.55 -9.83
CA THR A 126 -5.27 -6.49 -8.97
C THR A 126 -4.01 -5.86 -8.39
N GLY A 127 -3.43 -6.53 -7.39
CA GLY A 127 -2.11 -6.25 -6.87
C GLY A 127 -1.01 -7.02 -7.62
N GLY A 128 -0.03 -7.54 -6.90
CA GLY A 128 1.06 -8.33 -7.43
C GLY A 128 2.42 -7.74 -7.10
N SER A 129 3.14 -7.24 -8.10
CA SER A 129 4.44 -6.60 -7.92
C SER A 129 4.71 -5.54 -8.98
N GLY A 130 5.58 -4.58 -8.66
CA GLY A 130 6.06 -3.56 -9.59
C GLY A 130 5.28 -2.25 -9.60
N GLY A 131 4.30 -2.07 -8.72
CA GLY A 131 3.61 -0.80 -8.52
C GLY A 131 4.56 0.33 -8.11
N ASN A 132 5.59 0.03 -7.32
CA ASN A 132 6.60 0.99 -6.92
C ASN A 132 7.44 1.53 -8.09
N ARG A 133 7.58 0.78 -9.20
CA ARG A 133 8.37 1.19 -10.37
C ARG A 133 7.77 2.36 -11.13
N ILE A 134 6.45 2.53 -11.06
CA ILE A 134 5.74 3.60 -11.79
C ILE A 134 5.69 4.91 -11.00
N LEU A 135 6.01 4.91 -9.71
CA LEU A 135 5.87 6.10 -8.86
C LEU A 135 6.63 7.32 -9.38
N PRO A 136 7.87 7.20 -9.92
CA PRO A 136 8.58 8.34 -10.49
C PRO A 136 7.96 8.89 -11.79
N LEU A 137 7.06 8.14 -12.42
CA LEU A 137 6.43 8.48 -13.71
C LEU A 137 5.03 9.09 -13.54
N LEU A 138 4.55 9.23 -12.30
CA LEU A 138 3.25 9.82 -12.00
C LEU A 138 3.30 11.33 -12.00
N ASP A 139 2.28 11.96 -12.57
CA ASP A 139 2.07 13.41 -12.49
C ASP A 139 1.27 13.76 -11.22
N TYR A 140 1.99 13.96 -10.11
CA TYR A 140 1.38 14.27 -8.81
C TYR A 140 0.67 15.63 -8.80
N GLU A 141 1.10 16.60 -9.62
CA GLU A 141 0.42 17.89 -9.73
C GLU A 141 -0.93 17.75 -10.47
N LEU A 142 -0.99 16.93 -11.52
CA LEU A 142 -2.24 16.59 -12.18
C LEU A 142 -3.19 15.88 -11.19
N ILE A 143 -2.69 14.88 -10.45
CA ILE A 143 -3.48 14.15 -9.46
C ILE A 143 -4.03 15.11 -8.41
N ARG A 144 -3.24 16.04 -7.93
CA ARG A 144 -3.65 17.04 -6.94
C ARG A 144 -4.74 17.97 -7.47
N ARG A 145 -4.68 18.33 -8.75
CA ARG A 145 -5.72 19.18 -9.39
C ARG A 145 -7.02 18.43 -9.69
N HIS A 146 -6.98 17.11 -9.78
CA HIS A 146 -8.13 16.27 -10.10
C HIS A 146 -8.38 15.20 -9.04
N PRO A 147 -8.69 15.59 -7.80
CA PRO A 147 -8.84 14.65 -6.70
C PRO A 147 -10.00 13.69 -6.95
N LYS A 148 -9.72 12.38 -6.97
CA LYS A 148 -10.69 11.31 -7.19
C LYS A 148 -10.48 10.20 -6.18
N PHE A 149 -11.50 9.39 -5.96
CA PHE A 149 -11.32 8.12 -5.26
C PHE A 149 -10.20 7.31 -5.94
N LEU A 150 -9.25 6.85 -5.14
CA LEU A 150 -8.21 5.90 -5.55
C LEU A 150 -8.17 4.79 -4.53
N GLY A 151 -8.48 3.56 -4.97
CA GLY A 151 -8.57 2.39 -4.10
C GLY A 151 -7.78 1.18 -4.56
N GLY A 152 -7.33 0.38 -3.59
CA GLY A 152 -6.65 -0.88 -3.79
C GLY A 152 -5.86 -1.30 -2.56
N PHE A 153 -5.25 -2.49 -2.60
CA PHE A 153 -4.43 -3.04 -1.51
C PHE A 153 -3.26 -3.89 -2.07
N SER A 154 -2.50 -4.53 -1.20
CA SER A 154 -1.33 -5.33 -1.56
C SER A 154 -0.26 -4.43 -2.23
N ASP A 155 0.28 -4.77 -3.38
CA ASP A 155 1.27 -3.95 -4.11
C ASP A 155 0.75 -2.53 -4.46
N ILE A 156 -0.58 -2.35 -4.55
CA ILE A 156 -1.20 -1.03 -4.75
C ILE A 156 -0.98 -0.09 -3.56
N THR A 157 -0.64 -0.63 -2.40
CA THR A 157 -0.28 0.17 -1.23
C THR A 157 0.85 1.16 -1.52
N ALA A 158 1.83 0.77 -2.36
CA ALA A 158 2.89 1.69 -2.79
C ALA A 158 2.33 2.91 -3.54
N LEU A 159 1.35 2.68 -4.43
CA LEU A 159 0.70 3.74 -5.21
C LEU A 159 -0.14 4.67 -4.32
N ILE A 160 -1.06 4.11 -3.51
CA ILE A 160 -1.96 4.91 -2.67
C ILE A 160 -1.19 5.72 -1.64
N ASN A 161 -0.14 5.16 -1.05
CA ASN A 161 0.71 5.88 -0.08
C ASN A 161 1.55 6.98 -0.76
N ALA A 162 2.13 6.72 -1.94
CA ALA A 162 2.89 7.74 -2.67
C ALA A 162 2.00 8.91 -3.11
N VAL A 163 0.81 8.63 -3.62
CA VAL A 163 -0.18 9.65 -3.99
C VAL A 163 -0.57 10.47 -2.77
N HIS A 164 -0.93 9.82 -1.66
CA HIS A 164 -1.25 10.51 -0.41
C HIS A 164 -0.11 11.41 0.07
N ALA A 165 1.09 10.87 0.16
CA ALA A 165 2.25 11.60 0.68
C ALA A 165 2.65 12.80 -0.19
N ARG A 166 2.49 12.70 -1.52
CA ARG A 166 2.93 13.73 -2.48
C ARG A 166 1.85 14.79 -2.76
N THR A 167 0.58 14.44 -2.60
CA THR A 167 -0.54 15.33 -2.99
C THR A 167 -1.45 15.74 -1.84
N GLY A 168 -1.42 15.02 -0.72
CA GLY A 168 -2.40 15.15 0.37
C GLY A 168 -3.74 14.46 0.07
N LEU A 169 -3.94 13.86 -1.12
CA LEU A 169 -5.17 13.16 -1.45
C LEU A 169 -5.42 12.01 -0.47
N VAL A 170 -6.61 11.96 0.11
CA VAL A 170 -7.05 10.81 0.88
C VAL A 170 -7.33 9.66 -0.07
N THR A 171 -6.56 8.59 0.07
CA THR A 171 -6.63 7.35 -0.71
C THR A 171 -7.17 6.23 0.17
N PHE A 172 -7.59 5.14 -0.45
CA PHE A 172 -8.31 4.08 0.26
C PHE A 172 -7.60 2.73 0.13
N HIS A 173 -7.23 2.15 1.26
CA HIS A 173 -6.88 0.74 1.34
C HIS A 173 -8.19 -0.06 1.25
N ALA A 174 -8.51 -0.57 0.06
CA ALA A 174 -9.79 -1.13 -0.30
C ALA A 174 -9.61 -2.42 -1.12
N PRO A 175 -10.65 -3.28 -1.23
CA PRO A 175 -10.61 -4.39 -2.14
C PRO A 175 -10.27 -3.93 -3.57
N VAL A 176 -9.52 -4.74 -4.32
CA VAL A 176 -9.27 -4.56 -5.76
C VAL A 176 -10.37 -5.21 -6.59
N GLY A 177 -10.38 -4.97 -7.90
CA GLY A 177 -11.43 -5.49 -8.78
C GLY A 177 -11.65 -6.99 -8.71
N VAL A 178 -10.56 -7.77 -8.58
CA VAL A 178 -10.60 -9.24 -8.49
C VAL A 178 -10.79 -9.79 -7.08
N SER A 179 -10.96 -8.94 -6.07
CA SER A 179 -11.19 -9.39 -4.69
C SER A 179 -12.54 -10.07 -4.54
N GLU A 180 -12.67 -10.89 -3.51
CA GLU A 180 -13.94 -11.36 -3.03
C GLU A 180 -14.69 -10.21 -2.33
N TRP A 181 -15.72 -9.69 -3.00
CA TRP A 181 -16.57 -8.62 -2.49
C TRP A 181 -17.73 -9.20 -1.67
N ASN A 182 -17.41 -9.71 -0.49
CA ASN A 182 -18.40 -10.22 0.46
C ASN A 182 -19.15 -9.06 1.15
N ASP A 183 -20.20 -9.39 1.91
CA ASP A 183 -21.06 -8.40 2.58
C ASP A 183 -20.29 -7.45 3.50
N PHE A 184 -19.25 -7.94 4.19
CA PHE A 184 -18.39 -7.10 5.01
C PHE A 184 -17.68 -6.05 4.16
N SER A 185 -17.03 -6.45 3.08
CA SER A 185 -16.30 -5.55 2.19
C SER A 185 -17.23 -4.55 1.51
N VAL A 186 -18.36 -5.01 1.00
CA VAL A 186 -19.36 -4.15 0.33
C VAL A 186 -19.96 -3.12 1.28
N SER A 187 -20.37 -3.53 2.49
CA SER A 187 -20.98 -2.63 3.46
C SER A 187 -20.02 -1.53 3.91
N HIS A 188 -18.77 -1.88 4.20
CA HIS A 188 -17.75 -0.91 4.61
C HIS A 188 -17.30 0.00 3.46
N PHE A 189 -17.19 -0.52 2.23
CA PHE A 189 -16.92 0.30 1.05
C PHE A 189 -18.04 1.33 0.83
N ARG A 190 -19.30 0.91 0.87
CA ARG A 190 -20.44 1.82 0.73
C ARG A 190 -20.45 2.90 1.83
N ALA A 191 -20.23 2.51 3.08
CA ALA A 191 -20.18 3.46 4.20
C ALA A 191 -19.05 4.49 4.00
N ALA A 192 -17.82 4.06 3.74
CA ALA A 192 -16.68 4.95 3.65
C ALA A 192 -16.67 5.79 2.36
N VAL A 193 -16.90 5.16 1.21
CA VAL A 193 -16.64 5.76 -0.11
C VAL A 193 -17.88 6.44 -0.68
N MET A 194 -19.08 5.90 -0.41
CA MET A 194 -20.34 6.43 -0.95
C MET A 194 -21.08 7.29 0.07
N ALA A 195 -21.21 6.86 1.33
CA ALA A 195 -21.86 7.63 2.37
C ALA A 195 -20.91 8.63 3.07
N GLY A 196 -19.58 8.41 3.01
CA GLY A 196 -18.58 9.26 3.68
C GLY A 196 -18.59 9.12 5.18
N GLU A 197 -18.94 7.94 5.65
CA GLU A 197 -18.91 7.58 7.06
C GLU A 197 -17.51 7.12 7.47
N SER A 198 -17.25 7.11 8.77
CA SER A 198 -16.04 6.52 9.36
C SER A 198 -16.40 5.21 10.04
N PRO A 199 -16.44 4.08 9.30
CA PRO A 199 -16.90 2.82 9.86
C PRO A 199 -15.90 2.28 10.89
N THR A 200 -16.42 1.65 11.93
CA THR A 200 -15.62 0.88 12.89
C THR A 200 -15.44 -0.55 12.36
N LEU A 201 -14.22 -0.90 12.00
CA LEU A 201 -13.90 -2.25 11.56
C LEU A 201 -13.70 -3.15 12.77
N ARG A 202 -14.35 -4.31 12.77
CA ARG A 202 -14.21 -5.33 13.81
C ARG A 202 -14.09 -6.70 13.15
N ASN A 203 -13.28 -7.57 13.74
CA ASN A 203 -13.24 -8.96 13.29
C ASN A 203 -14.61 -9.61 13.46
N PRO A 204 -15.05 -10.45 12.51
CA PRO A 204 -16.28 -11.21 12.66
C PRO A 204 -16.23 -12.08 13.92
N LYS A 205 -17.38 -12.27 14.55
CA LYS A 205 -17.47 -13.01 15.82
C LYS A 205 -17.32 -14.52 15.64
N SER A 206 -17.63 -15.05 14.45
CA SER A 206 -17.50 -16.47 14.12
C SER A 206 -17.10 -16.66 12.66
N ASN A 207 -16.41 -17.74 12.39
CA ASN A 207 -16.15 -18.31 11.06
C ASN A 207 -16.77 -19.69 11.04
N GLU A 208 -18.10 -19.76 11.10
CA GLU A 208 -18.83 -21.01 11.28
C GLU A 208 -18.58 -22.03 10.17
N ASP A 209 -18.22 -21.58 8.98
CA ASP A 209 -18.02 -22.44 7.81
C ASP A 209 -16.57 -22.87 7.57
N ALA A 210 -15.62 -22.50 8.43
CA ALA A 210 -14.22 -22.82 8.21
C ALA A 210 -13.68 -23.82 9.22
N LEU A 211 -13.13 -24.95 8.74
CA LEU A 211 -12.39 -25.93 9.56
C LEU A 211 -11.25 -25.31 10.37
N ALA A 212 -10.61 -24.27 9.83
CA ALA A 212 -9.57 -23.52 10.50
C ALA A 212 -9.77 -22.00 10.29
N PRO A 213 -10.44 -21.29 11.22
CA PRO A 213 -10.64 -19.86 11.10
C PRO A 213 -9.29 -19.13 11.14
N LYS A 214 -9.02 -18.33 10.11
CA LYS A 214 -7.78 -17.53 9.99
C LYS A 214 -7.95 -16.12 10.51
N SER A 215 -9.13 -15.54 10.31
CA SER A 215 -9.39 -14.10 10.48
C SER A 215 -9.49 -13.63 11.94
N ASN A 216 -9.74 -14.55 12.89
CA ASN A 216 -9.96 -14.18 14.30
C ASN A 216 -8.76 -14.49 15.21
N ARG A 217 -7.61 -14.83 14.62
CA ARG A 217 -6.38 -15.14 15.39
C ARG A 217 -5.57 -13.88 15.64
N THR A 218 -6.13 -12.95 16.40
CA THR A 218 -5.41 -11.76 16.84
C THR A 218 -5.04 -11.89 18.31
N PHE A 219 -3.79 -11.54 18.63
CA PHE A 219 -3.29 -11.54 20.00
C PHE A 219 -2.90 -10.12 20.38
N THR A 220 -3.41 -9.63 21.50
CA THR A 220 -2.98 -8.35 22.04
C THR A 220 -1.65 -8.52 22.72
N VAL A 221 -0.57 -8.00 22.13
CA VAL A 221 0.75 -7.97 22.77
C VAL A 221 0.79 -6.86 23.81
N ARG A 222 0.25 -5.68 23.49
CA ARG A 222 0.11 -4.55 24.39
C ARG A 222 -1.15 -3.77 24.05
N GLY A 223 -2.03 -3.60 25.02
CA GLY A 223 -3.24 -2.78 24.86
C GLY A 223 -2.92 -1.30 24.71
N GLY A 224 -3.75 -0.57 23.99
CA GLY A 224 -3.60 0.87 23.80
C GLY A 224 -4.51 1.42 22.73
N LYS A 225 -4.39 2.74 22.52
CA LYS A 225 -5.04 3.47 21.41
C LYS A 225 -3.95 4.12 20.57
N ALA A 226 -4.09 4.08 19.27
CA ALA A 226 -3.22 4.78 18.33
C ALA A 226 -4.08 5.55 17.33
N GLN A 227 -3.55 6.64 16.81
CA GLN A 227 -4.17 7.44 15.76
C GLN A 227 -3.13 7.74 14.70
N GLY A 228 -3.50 7.57 13.45
CA GLY A 228 -2.62 7.84 12.32
C GLY A 228 -3.22 7.38 11.00
N PRO A 229 -2.54 7.62 9.87
CA PRO A 229 -2.88 7.02 8.59
C PRO A 229 -2.82 5.48 8.69
N LEU A 230 -3.80 4.81 8.09
CA LEU A 230 -3.74 3.36 7.92
C LEU A 230 -2.80 3.07 6.75
N VAL A 231 -1.80 2.24 7.00
CA VAL A 231 -0.84 1.77 5.99
C VAL A 231 -0.93 0.26 5.94
N GLY A 232 -1.14 -0.29 4.75
CA GLY A 232 -1.31 -1.71 4.52
C GLY A 232 -0.08 -2.39 3.94
#